data_0c21673bd22cb7007227a932c4b47e16
#
_entry.id   0c21673bd22cb7007227a932c4b47e16
#
_cell.length_a   1.000
_cell.length_b   1.000
_cell.length_c   1.000
_cell.angle_alpha   90.00
_cell.angle_beta   90.00
_cell.angle_gamma   90.00
#
_symmetry.space_group_name_H-M   'P 1'
#
loop_
_entity.id
_entity.type
_entity.pdbx_description
1 polymer ?
#
loop_
_entity_poly.entity_id
_entity_poly.type
_entity_poly.pdbx_seq_one_letter_code
_entity_poly.pdbx_strand_id
1 'polypeptide(L)'
;MNIPFISAEAMKDYAVRTKVFILSVFLLAALLIVSAVGVYSNYQAKQSLDDMYHHNLMSTQYLNDANTRLRKISVNVPYLLQDGFTADNRKILVDDVLGNLDAIRHDMEELKKIDTSERAQATIAELEKNLSVAADKVGAVNNMGTTPEDRV
;
A
#
# COMPACT_ATOMS: atom_id res chain seq x y z
N MET A 1 -36.39 26.18 12.98
CA MET A 1 -35.66 27.44 12.76
C MET A 1 -36.34 28.13 11.61
N ASN A 2 -37.26 29.13 11.93
CA ASN A 2 -38.02 29.82 10.91
C ASN A 2 -37.14 30.92 10.30
N ILE A 3 -36.70 30.73 9.07
CA ILE A 3 -36.01 31.75 8.28
C ILE A 3 -37.12 32.78 7.90
N PRO A 4 -37.03 34.03 8.29
CA PRO A 4 -38.02 35.01 7.89
C PRO A 4 -37.92 35.21 6.37
N PHE A 5 -38.90 34.67 5.65
CA PHE A 5 -39.06 34.92 4.23
C PHE A 5 -39.44 36.38 4.07
N ILE A 6 -38.54 37.21 3.58
CA ILE A 6 -38.82 38.59 3.24
C ILE A 6 -39.90 38.55 2.15
N SER A 7 -41.13 38.96 2.50
CA SER A 7 -42.25 38.90 1.57
C SER A 7 -41.96 39.76 0.33
N ALA A 8 -42.35 39.27 -0.85
CA ALA A 8 -42.16 39.97 -2.12
C ALA A 8 -42.80 41.38 -2.14
N GLU A 9 -43.77 41.65 -1.24
CA GLU A 9 -44.40 42.97 -1.07
C GLU A 9 -43.47 43.97 -0.40
N ALA A 10 -42.64 43.58 0.56
CA ALA A 10 -41.69 44.49 1.21
C ALA A 10 -40.59 44.99 0.25
N MET A 11 -40.36 44.29 -0.86
CA MET A 11 -39.36 44.71 -1.87
C MET A 11 -39.89 45.75 -2.86
N LYS A 12 -41.19 46.00 -2.93
CA LYS A 12 -41.77 46.97 -3.88
C LYS A 12 -41.39 48.41 -3.60
N ASP A 13 -41.17 48.75 -2.36
CA ASP A 13 -40.96 50.14 -1.91
C ASP A 13 -39.48 50.57 -1.88
N TYR A 14 -38.53 49.65 -2.10
CA TYR A 14 -37.13 50.02 -2.12
C TYR A 14 -36.71 50.57 -3.48
N ALA A 15 -35.91 51.66 -3.47
CA ALA A 15 -35.30 52.20 -4.66
C ALA A 15 -34.48 51.12 -5.42
N VAL A 16 -34.48 51.18 -6.73
CA VAL A 16 -33.79 50.20 -7.62
C VAL A 16 -32.34 49.98 -7.18
N ARG A 17 -31.65 51.01 -6.72
CA ARG A 17 -30.27 50.95 -6.21
C ARG A 17 -30.11 49.99 -5.03
N THR A 18 -31.07 50.01 -4.09
CA THR A 18 -31.06 49.12 -2.92
C THR A 18 -31.33 47.69 -3.31
N LYS A 19 -32.20 47.44 -4.29
CA LYS A 19 -32.48 46.10 -4.80
C LYS A 19 -31.25 45.48 -5.45
N VAL A 20 -30.53 46.24 -6.26
CA VAL A 20 -29.29 45.80 -6.91
C VAL A 20 -28.21 45.49 -5.87
N PHE A 21 -28.09 46.36 -4.84
CA PHE A 21 -27.11 46.12 -3.76
C PHE A 21 -27.40 44.84 -2.98
N ILE A 22 -28.65 44.61 -2.58
CA ILE A 22 -29.05 43.38 -1.86
C ILE A 22 -28.78 42.14 -2.73
N LEU A 23 -29.08 42.17 -4.03
CA LEU A 23 -28.83 41.07 -4.94
C LEU A 23 -27.33 40.79 -5.06
N SER A 24 -26.51 41.84 -5.17
CA SER A 24 -25.05 41.72 -5.25
C SER A 24 -24.45 41.09 -3.99
N VAL A 25 -24.90 41.51 -2.81
CA VAL A 25 -24.47 40.92 -1.52
C VAL A 25 -24.88 39.45 -1.43
N PHE A 26 -26.08 39.11 -1.87
CA PHE A 26 -26.56 37.73 -1.87
C PHE A 26 -25.73 36.85 -2.83
N LEU A 27 -25.44 37.33 -4.04
CA LEU A 27 -24.55 36.62 -4.98
C LEU A 27 -23.15 36.41 -4.43
N LEU A 28 -22.60 37.43 -3.77
CA LEU A 28 -21.27 37.36 -3.17
C LEU A 28 -21.25 36.33 -2.02
N ALA A 29 -22.27 36.31 -1.19
CA ALA A 29 -22.41 35.28 -0.14
C ALA A 29 -22.54 33.86 -0.73
N ALA A 30 -23.33 33.72 -1.78
CA ALA A 30 -23.44 32.40 -2.47
C ALA A 30 -22.12 31.96 -3.06
N LEU A 31 -21.35 32.85 -3.68
CA LEU A 31 -20.01 32.54 -4.20
C LEU A 31 -19.03 32.13 -3.09
N LEU A 32 -19.07 32.77 -1.93
CA LEU A 32 -18.25 32.40 -0.78
C LEU A 32 -18.59 31.00 -0.28
N ILE A 33 -19.87 30.66 -0.20
CA ILE A 33 -20.32 29.32 0.22
C ILE A 33 -19.83 28.27 -0.78
N VAL A 34 -20.03 28.50 -2.08
CA VAL A 34 -19.57 27.55 -3.12
C VAL A 34 -18.05 27.38 -3.10
N SER A 35 -17.31 28.47 -2.91
CA SER A 35 -15.84 28.41 -2.78
C SER A 35 -15.40 27.61 -1.56
N ALA A 36 -16.03 27.81 -0.40
CA ALA A 36 -15.73 27.07 0.81
C ALA A 36 -16.00 25.56 0.65
N VAL A 37 -17.14 25.21 0.04
CA VAL A 37 -17.49 23.83 -0.26
C VAL A 37 -16.48 23.22 -1.25
N GLY A 38 -16.10 23.98 -2.28
CA GLY A 38 -15.09 23.53 -3.27
C GLY A 38 -13.73 23.25 -2.64
N VAL A 39 -13.24 24.13 -1.77
CA VAL A 39 -11.98 23.93 -1.04
C VAL A 39 -12.06 22.72 -0.13
N TYR A 40 -13.14 22.57 0.64
CA TYR A 40 -13.36 21.43 1.53
C TYR A 40 -13.42 20.10 0.76
N SER A 41 -14.18 20.06 -0.34
CA SER A 41 -14.29 18.88 -1.20
C SER A 41 -12.94 18.49 -1.81
N ASN A 42 -12.15 19.47 -2.26
CA ASN A 42 -10.82 19.22 -2.80
C ASN A 42 -9.84 18.67 -1.74
N TYR A 43 -9.91 19.21 -0.51
CA TYR A 43 -9.12 18.68 0.61
C TYR A 43 -9.48 17.22 0.94
N GLN A 44 -10.77 16.91 1.01
CA GLN A 44 -11.25 15.56 1.26
C GLN A 44 -10.87 14.59 0.13
N ALA A 45 -10.95 15.03 -1.13
CA ALA A 45 -10.53 14.24 -2.28
C ALA A 45 -9.02 13.93 -2.23
N LYS A 46 -8.20 14.92 -1.86
CA LYS A 46 -6.75 14.72 -1.68
C LYS A 46 -6.47 13.68 -0.59
N GLN A 47 -7.12 13.75 0.55
CA GLN A 47 -6.96 12.79 1.64
C GLN A 47 -7.38 11.38 1.22
N SER A 48 -8.51 11.25 0.51
CA SER A 48 -8.96 9.95 -0.01
C SER A 48 -8.00 9.36 -1.05
N LEU A 49 -7.38 10.19 -1.88
CA LEU A 49 -6.36 9.76 -2.84
C LEU A 49 -5.08 9.29 -2.13
N ASP A 50 -4.67 9.99 -1.09
CA ASP A 50 -3.49 9.64 -0.29
C ASP A 50 -3.69 8.30 0.45
N ASP A 51 -4.86 8.12 1.05
CA ASP A 51 -5.25 6.86 1.69
C ASP A 51 -5.32 5.70 0.67
N MET A 52 -5.89 5.93 -0.51
CA MET A 52 -5.97 4.93 -1.56
C MET A 52 -4.57 4.57 -2.10
N TYR A 53 -3.69 5.55 -2.24
CA TYR A 53 -2.31 5.33 -2.67
C TYR A 53 -1.56 4.48 -1.64
N HIS A 54 -1.56 4.89 -0.38
CA HIS A 54 -0.82 4.19 0.66
C HIS A 54 -1.41 2.82 1.01
N HIS A 55 -2.72 2.70 1.15
CA HIS A 55 -3.33 1.42 1.53
C HIS A 55 -3.44 0.42 0.38
N ASN A 56 -3.91 0.82 -0.79
CA ASN A 56 -4.22 -0.12 -1.86
C ASN A 56 -3.05 -0.32 -2.83
N LEU A 57 -2.44 0.78 -3.29
CA LEU A 57 -1.41 0.69 -4.31
C LEU A 57 -0.10 0.13 -3.73
N MET A 58 0.36 0.67 -2.60
CA MET A 58 1.59 0.20 -1.96
C MET A 58 1.46 -1.23 -1.46
N SER A 59 0.32 -1.59 -0.85
CA SER A 59 0.06 -2.98 -0.43
C SER A 59 0.08 -3.95 -1.62
N THR A 60 -0.55 -3.56 -2.74
CA THR A 60 -0.55 -4.36 -3.97
C THR A 60 0.85 -4.51 -4.54
N GLN A 61 1.67 -3.46 -4.50
CA GLN A 61 3.04 -3.49 -4.96
C GLN A 61 3.89 -4.47 -4.14
N TYR A 62 3.89 -4.37 -2.81
CA TYR A 62 4.63 -5.29 -1.94
C TYR A 62 4.21 -6.74 -2.13
N LEU A 63 2.91 -7.00 -2.25
CA LEU A 63 2.40 -8.35 -2.52
C LEU A 63 2.83 -8.89 -3.90
N ASN A 64 2.85 -8.04 -4.92
CA ASN A 64 3.29 -8.43 -6.26
C ASN A 64 4.80 -8.70 -6.31
N ASP A 65 5.59 -7.88 -5.62
CA ASP A 65 7.05 -8.06 -5.51
C ASP A 65 7.37 -9.35 -4.75
N ALA A 66 6.71 -9.61 -3.63
CA ALA A 66 6.83 -10.85 -2.88
C ALA A 66 6.46 -12.08 -3.73
N ASN A 67 5.36 -12.01 -4.49
CA ASN A 67 4.95 -13.09 -5.40
C ASN A 67 5.99 -13.34 -6.52
N THR A 68 6.55 -12.27 -7.08
CA THR A 68 7.60 -12.38 -8.11
C THR A 68 8.86 -13.04 -7.55
N ARG A 69 9.25 -12.69 -6.30
CA ARG A 69 10.38 -13.31 -5.61
C ARG A 69 10.12 -14.79 -5.27
N LEU A 70 8.90 -15.11 -4.80
CA LEU A 70 8.50 -16.51 -4.56
C LEU A 70 8.57 -17.36 -5.82
N ARG A 71 8.18 -16.82 -6.97
CA ARG A 71 8.31 -17.50 -8.26
C ARG A 71 9.79 -17.78 -8.60
N LYS A 72 10.67 -16.80 -8.40
CA LYS A 72 12.12 -16.99 -8.60
C LYS A 72 12.67 -18.10 -7.69
N ILE A 73 12.31 -18.08 -6.41
CA ILE A 73 12.69 -19.12 -5.45
C ILE A 73 12.19 -20.49 -5.93
N SER A 74 10.92 -20.58 -6.34
CA SER A 74 10.31 -21.84 -6.81
C SER A 74 11.00 -22.42 -8.06
N VAL A 75 11.56 -21.56 -8.90
CA VAL A 75 12.37 -22.00 -10.06
C VAL A 75 13.75 -22.45 -9.62
N ASN A 76 14.38 -21.75 -8.68
CA ASN A 76 15.77 -21.97 -8.27
C ASN A 76 15.93 -23.18 -7.32
N VAL A 77 14.96 -23.45 -6.44
CA VAL A 77 15.03 -24.55 -5.47
C VAL A 77 15.23 -25.94 -6.12
N PRO A 78 14.54 -26.34 -7.20
CA PRO A 78 14.78 -27.61 -7.88
C PRO A 78 16.22 -27.77 -8.40
N TYR A 79 16.86 -26.67 -8.83
CA TYR A 79 18.24 -26.69 -9.27
C TYR A 79 19.23 -26.97 -8.13
N LEU A 80 18.92 -26.56 -6.89
CA LEU A 80 19.73 -26.87 -5.71
C LEU A 80 19.81 -28.36 -5.41
N LEU A 81 18.78 -29.12 -5.81
CA LEU A 81 18.66 -30.55 -5.58
C LEU A 81 19.16 -31.40 -6.78
N GLN A 82 19.61 -30.76 -7.85
CA GLN A 82 20.06 -31.43 -9.06
C GLN A 82 21.49 -31.92 -8.89
N ASP A 83 21.73 -33.21 -9.21
CA ASP A 83 23.06 -33.79 -9.23
C ASP A 83 23.94 -33.15 -10.32
N GLY A 84 25.22 -32.94 -10.00
CA GLY A 84 26.19 -32.33 -10.93
C GLY A 84 26.40 -30.83 -10.78
N PHE A 85 25.74 -30.18 -9.85
CA PHE A 85 26.04 -28.78 -9.52
C PHE A 85 27.37 -28.68 -8.76
N THR A 86 28.26 -27.79 -9.22
CA THR A 86 29.51 -27.51 -8.48
C THR A 86 29.18 -26.77 -7.17
N ALA A 87 30.06 -26.92 -6.16
CA ALA A 87 29.86 -26.24 -4.86
C ALA A 87 29.72 -24.73 -5.01
N ASP A 88 30.48 -24.10 -5.92
CA ASP A 88 30.40 -22.66 -6.18
C ASP A 88 29.05 -22.23 -6.79
N ASN A 89 28.56 -22.99 -7.78
CA ASN A 89 27.26 -22.71 -8.40
C ASN A 89 26.11 -22.93 -7.40
N ARG A 90 26.22 -23.95 -6.53
CA ARG A 90 25.25 -24.18 -5.46
C ARG A 90 25.21 -22.99 -4.48
N LYS A 91 26.39 -22.51 -4.06
CA LYS A 91 26.51 -21.36 -3.18
C LYS A 91 25.86 -20.11 -3.76
N ILE A 92 26.14 -19.78 -5.03
CA ILE A 92 25.53 -18.64 -5.72
C ILE A 92 24.00 -18.76 -5.70
N LEU A 93 23.47 -19.94 -5.96
CA LEU A 93 22.05 -20.18 -6.02
C LEU A 93 21.39 -20.10 -4.63
N VAL A 94 22.07 -20.60 -3.58
CA VAL A 94 21.64 -20.50 -2.18
C VAL A 94 21.61 -19.03 -1.76
N ASP A 95 22.65 -18.26 -2.07
CA ASP A 95 22.74 -16.84 -1.74
C ASP A 95 21.62 -16.05 -2.45
N ASP A 96 21.29 -16.36 -3.71
CA ASP A 96 20.16 -15.74 -4.44
C ASP A 96 18.82 -16.09 -3.79
N VAL A 97 18.60 -17.35 -3.41
CA VAL A 97 17.36 -17.76 -2.73
C VAL A 97 17.23 -17.09 -1.37
N LEU A 98 18.29 -17.06 -0.56
CA LEU A 98 18.28 -16.40 0.75
C LEU A 98 18.04 -14.89 0.61
N GLY A 99 18.67 -14.22 -0.35
CA GLY A 99 18.47 -12.81 -0.64
C GLY A 99 17.01 -12.50 -1.05
N ASN A 100 16.39 -13.39 -1.83
CA ASN A 100 14.97 -13.22 -2.17
C ASN A 100 14.05 -13.46 -0.97
N LEU A 101 14.36 -14.40 -0.07
CA LEU A 101 13.60 -14.63 1.17
C LEU A 101 13.68 -13.42 2.11
N ASP A 102 14.86 -12.84 2.28
CA ASP A 102 15.04 -11.62 3.09
C ASP A 102 14.31 -10.41 2.51
N ALA A 103 14.31 -10.26 1.19
CA ALA A 103 13.57 -9.21 0.52
C ALA A 103 12.04 -9.38 0.69
N ILE A 104 11.52 -10.61 0.65
CA ILE A 104 10.10 -10.88 0.94
C ILE A 104 9.79 -10.52 2.39
N ARG A 105 10.68 -10.84 3.34
CA ARG A 105 10.50 -10.47 4.74
C ARG A 105 10.40 -8.95 4.92
N HIS A 106 11.29 -8.22 4.27
CA HIS A 106 11.25 -6.76 4.25
C HIS A 106 9.93 -6.21 3.69
N ASP A 107 9.47 -6.75 2.54
CA ASP A 107 8.19 -6.37 1.93
C ASP A 107 7.01 -6.64 2.89
N MET A 108 7.05 -7.72 3.67
CA MET A 108 6.04 -8.04 4.68
C MET A 108 6.09 -7.09 5.90
N GLU A 109 7.28 -6.67 6.33
CA GLU A 109 7.43 -5.66 7.39
C GLU A 109 6.85 -4.29 6.98
N GLU A 110 7.06 -3.88 5.71
CA GLU A 110 6.46 -2.67 5.17
C GLU A 110 4.93 -2.80 5.07
N LEU A 111 4.44 -3.96 4.62
CA LEU A 111 3.00 -4.24 4.56
C LEU A 111 2.33 -4.18 5.93
N LYS A 112 3.00 -4.64 7.01
CA LYS A 112 2.51 -4.53 8.39
C LYS A 112 2.28 -3.08 8.85
N LYS A 113 3.08 -2.15 8.35
CA LYS A 113 2.93 -0.72 8.67
C LYS A 113 1.72 -0.10 7.99
N ILE A 114 1.35 -0.62 6.83
CA ILE A 114 0.25 -0.13 6.00
C ILE A 114 -1.08 -0.76 6.44
N ASP A 115 -1.14 -2.09 6.55
CA ASP A 115 -2.34 -2.83 6.95
C ASP A 115 -2.23 -3.28 8.40
N THR A 116 -2.90 -2.57 9.29
CA THR A 116 -2.93 -2.84 10.73
C THR A 116 -4.10 -3.73 11.15
N SER A 117 -4.87 -4.29 10.20
CA SER A 117 -5.98 -5.19 10.52
C SER A 117 -5.46 -6.46 11.20
N GLU A 118 -6.18 -6.95 12.21
CA GLU A 118 -5.80 -8.14 12.97
C GLU A 118 -5.61 -9.37 12.05
N ARG A 119 -6.45 -9.49 11.04
CA ARG A 119 -6.36 -10.57 10.04
C ARG A 119 -5.08 -10.49 9.21
N ALA A 120 -4.71 -9.30 8.72
CA ALA A 120 -3.49 -9.10 7.95
C ALA A 120 -2.26 -9.39 8.81
N GLN A 121 -2.23 -8.87 10.04
CA GLN A 121 -1.14 -9.10 10.98
C GLN A 121 -0.95 -10.59 11.30
N ALA A 122 -2.02 -11.34 11.52
CA ALA A 122 -1.95 -12.78 11.76
C ALA A 122 -1.42 -13.54 10.55
N THR A 123 -1.90 -13.20 9.34
CA THR A 123 -1.44 -13.84 8.09
C THR A 123 0.03 -13.55 7.81
N ILE A 124 0.47 -12.32 8.01
CA ILE A 124 1.88 -11.92 7.82
C ILE A 124 2.78 -12.65 8.83
N ALA A 125 2.38 -12.75 10.10
CA ALA A 125 3.14 -13.47 11.11
C ALA A 125 3.31 -14.97 10.78
N GLU A 126 2.27 -15.61 10.25
CA GLU A 126 2.34 -17.00 9.78
C GLU A 126 3.30 -17.13 8.59
N LEU A 127 3.25 -16.18 7.65
CA LEU A 127 4.11 -16.16 6.47
C LEU A 127 5.58 -15.95 6.86
N GLU A 128 5.89 -15.05 7.78
CA GLU A 128 7.23 -14.84 8.32
C GLU A 128 7.80 -16.09 8.98
N LYS A 129 6.98 -16.79 9.76
CA LYS A 129 7.36 -18.09 10.34
C LYS A 129 7.74 -19.10 9.26
N ASN A 130 6.93 -19.20 8.20
CA ASN A 130 7.18 -20.12 7.10
C ASN A 130 8.45 -19.74 6.29
N LEU A 131 8.69 -18.44 6.09
CA LEU A 131 9.91 -17.92 5.47
C LEU A 131 11.16 -18.26 6.28
N SER A 132 11.09 -18.15 7.61
CA SER A 132 12.20 -18.55 8.49
C SER A 132 12.53 -20.03 8.36
N VAL A 133 11.52 -20.90 8.38
CA VAL A 133 11.70 -22.34 8.19
C VAL A 133 12.28 -22.66 6.81
N ALA A 134 11.86 -21.95 5.78
CA ALA A 134 12.39 -22.10 4.42
C ALA A 134 13.87 -21.68 4.36
N ALA A 135 14.24 -20.55 4.96
CA ALA A 135 15.61 -20.07 5.01
C ALA A 135 16.55 -21.08 5.72
N ASP A 136 16.11 -21.62 6.87
CA ASP A 136 16.87 -22.64 7.61
C ASP A 136 17.12 -23.90 6.77
N LYS A 137 16.11 -24.37 6.04
CA LYS A 137 16.23 -25.53 5.16
C LYS A 137 17.18 -25.28 3.98
N VAL A 138 17.09 -24.11 3.35
CA VAL A 138 17.98 -23.71 2.26
C VAL A 138 19.42 -23.59 2.75
N GLY A 139 19.63 -22.99 3.93
CA GLY A 139 20.93 -22.92 4.58
C GLY A 139 21.53 -24.31 4.89
N ALA A 140 20.70 -25.26 5.32
CA ALA A 140 21.13 -26.63 5.57
C ALA A 140 21.60 -27.32 4.28
N VAL A 141 20.96 -27.11 3.14
CA VAL A 141 21.39 -27.66 1.83
C VAL A 141 22.79 -27.17 1.45
N ASN A 142 23.11 -25.90 1.74
CA ASN A 142 24.46 -25.38 1.51
C ASN A 142 25.53 -26.13 2.29
N ASN A 143 25.22 -26.56 3.52
CA ASN A 143 26.13 -27.24 4.40
C ASN A 143 26.30 -28.74 4.05
N MET A 144 25.29 -29.36 3.44
CA MET A 144 25.35 -30.80 3.01
C MET A 144 26.40 -31.06 1.92
N GLY A 145 26.75 -30.06 1.10
CA GLY A 145 27.76 -30.20 0.05
C GLY A 145 29.20 -29.91 0.47
N THR A 146 29.46 -29.64 1.75
CA THR A 146 30.78 -29.22 2.27
C THR A 146 31.44 -30.27 3.15
N THR A 147 30.76 -31.38 3.49
CA THR A 147 31.34 -32.45 4.28
C THR A 147 32.21 -33.33 3.41
N PRO A 148 33.42 -33.76 3.90
CA PRO A 148 34.32 -34.63 3.14
C PRO A 148 33.72 -35.99 2.75
N GLU A 149 32.68 -36.44 3.46
CA GLU A 149 31.98 -37.71 3.24
C GLU A 149 31.06 -37.70 2.01
N ASP A 150 30.67 -36.55 1.48
CA ASP A 150 29.85 -36.41 0.27
C ASP A 150 30.66 -36.50 -1.04
N ARG A 151 31.95 -36.87 -0.96
CA ARG A 151 32.87 -36.93 -2.11
C ARG A 151 33.24 -38.37 -2.52
N VAL A 152 32.53 -39.39 -2.04
CA VAL A 152 32.78 -40.80 -2.44
C VAL A 152 31.66 -41.30 -3.33
#